data_c53c211d1b4f28a0c006ace10ae08368
#
_entry.id   c53c211d1b4f28a0c006ace10ae08368
#
_cell.length_a   1.000
_cell.length_b   1.000
_cell.length_c   1.000
_cell.angle_alpha   90.00
_cell.angle_beta   90.00
_cell.angle_gamma   90.00
#
_symmetry.space_group_name_H-M   'P 1'
#
loop_
_entity.id
_entity.type
_entity.pdbx_description
1 polymer ?
#
loop_
_entity_poly.entity_id
_entity_poly.type
_entity_poly.pdbx_seq_one_letter_code
_entity_poly.pdbx_strand_id
1 'polypeptide(L)'
;MTNIWKIMLRELRILAKNPIFVFCMVVFPLAVVFFFTSLMDEGLPEDMPIGIVDLDNSSTTRSLTRRLDAFQSSRIVAHYPSVAEARQAIQRNQIYAFLYIPKGTTEQLLASRQPKISYYYNLASIMSGSLLMRDLKTISMLGSAAVGQATMRAKGFTPDQIQAFLQPIRIDLHQVGNPWTNYNAYLSTMLVPGVFMLFIFLVSAYSIGTELKFHRSKEWMAMSGNNIFVALVGKFLPHFIIWLALVYAYEYYVFGVLGFPHPGGAWKLILLGLLQVTSAMGFGIFAFGLMPSLRMSMSICSLWAVLSFSMAGSAFPVMGMDSMLQSLSWLFPLRHYYMVYQITVFNGYPLYEAWFHFAALVAFALLPILVYRKIKNAMLTYVYIP
;
A
#
# COMPACT_ATOMS: atom_id res chain seq x y z
N MET A 1 27.77 -24.69 -19.97
CA MET A 1 27.90 -24.13 -18.60
C MET A 1 28.98 -23.07 -18.48
N THR A 2 30.14 -23.23 -19.04
CA THR A 2 31.27 -22.28 -18.99
C THR A 2 30.90 -20.84 -19.46
N ASN A 3 30.07 -20.70 -20.48
CA ASN A 3 29.68 -19.36 -21.01
C ASN A 3 28.75 -18.59 -20.11
N ILE A 4 27.77 -19.25 -19.48
CA ILE A 4 26.85 -18.61 -18.52
C ILE A 4 27.62 -18.03 -17.33
N TRP A 5 28.58 -18.81 -16.79
CA TRP A 5 29.39 -18.36 -15.64
C TRP A 5 30.28 -17.15 -15.99
N LYS A 6 30.88 -17.14 -17.18
CA LYS A 6 31.66 -15.97 -17.63
C LYS A 6 30.81 -14.70 -17.76
N ILE A 7 29.60 -14.84 -18.34
CA ILE A 7 28.66 -13.72 -18.49
C ILE A 7 28.20 -13.24 -17.11
N MET A 8 27.90 -14.16 -16.21
CA MET A 8 27.48 -13.85 -14.84
C MET A 8 28.55 -13.05 -14.08
N LEU A 9 29.81 -13.48 -14.13
CA LEU A 9 30.92 -12.77 -13.49
C LEU A 9 31.18 -11.39 -14.10
N ARG A 10 31.04 -11.28 -15.44
CA ARG A 10 31.09 -9.98 -16.12
C ARG A 10 30.00 -9.06 -15.61
N GLU A 11 28.77 -9.55 -15.53
CA GLU A 11 27.63 -8.76 -15.07
C GLU A 11 27.78 -8.34 -13.62
N LEU A 12 28.21 -9.21 -12.72
CA LEU A 12 28.51 -8.86 -11.32
C LEU A 12 29.51 -7.70 -11.21
N ARG A 13 30.55 -7.70 -12.05
CA ARG A 13 31.51 -6.57 -12.08
C ARG A 13 30.88 -5.27 -12.59
N ILE A 14 29.96 -5.36 -13.57
CA ILE A 14 29.23 -4.19 -14.08
C ILE A 14 28.32 -3.63 -12.98
N LEU A 15 27.56 -4.50 -12.31
CA LEU A 15 26.67 -4.12 -11.21
C LEU A 15 27.43 -3.44 -10.07
N ALA A 16 28.55 -4.03 -9.64
CA ALA A 16 29.34 -3.51 -8.53
C ALA A 16 30.05 -2.17 -8.84
N LYS A 17 30.45 -1.96 -10.09
CA LYS A 17 31.18 -0.75 -10.52
C LYS A 17 30.29 0.42 -10.92
N ASN A 18 29.06 0.17 -11.28
CA ASN A 18 28.15 1.23 -11.75
C ASN A 18 27.27 1.72 -10.59
N PRO A 19 27.43 2.97 -10.16
CA PRO A 19 26.69 3.52 -9.02
C PRO A 19 25.16 3.51 -9.23
N ILE A 20 24.69 3.58 -10.47
CA ILE A 20 23.26 3.53 -10.78
C ILE A 20 22.66 2.18 -10.36
N PHE A 21 23.35 1.06 -10.67
CA PHE A 21 22.88 -0.25 -10.25
C PHE A 21 22.91 -0.42 -8.73
N VAL A 22 24.00 -0.02 -8.07
CA VAL A 22 24.11 -0.10 -6.62
C VAL A 22 23.00 0.73 -5.95
N PHE A 23 22.78 1.95 -6.42
CA PHE A 23 21.74 2.81 -5.89
C PHE A 23 20.34 2.23 -6.11
N CYS A 24 20.01 1.85 -7.37
CA CYS A 24 18.66 1.40 -7.72
C CYS A 24 18.33 -0.01 -7.20
N MET A 25 19.34 -0.88 -7.03
CA MET A 25 19.11 -2.26 -6.60
C MET A 25 19.27 -2.47 -5.10
N VAL A 26 20.03 -1.61 -4.39
CA VAL A 26 20.34 -1.84 -2.98
C VAL A 26 19.92 -0.65 -2.14
N VAL A 27 20.51 0.53 -2.37
CA VAL A 27 20.34 1.69 -1.50
C VAL A 27 18.90 2.16 -1.46
N PHE A 28 18.31 2.40 -2.61
CA PHE A 28 16.96 2.94 -2.70
C PHE A 28 15.88 1.94 -2.25
N PRO A 29 15.89 0.64 -2.65
CA PRO A 29 14.93 -0.33 -2.12
C PRO A 29 14.98 -0.46 -0.60
N LEU A 30 16.17 -0.50 0.02
CA LEU A 30 16.29 -0.52 1.48
C LEU A 30 15.76 0.76 2.13
N ALA A 31 16.05 1.93 1.55
CA ALA A 31 15.52 3.19 2.01
C ALA A 31 13.97 3.22 1.94
N VAL A 32 13.39 2.67 0.89
CA VAL A 32 11.93 2.56 0.72
C VAL A 32 11.31 1.63 1.77
N VAL A 33 11.92 0.48 2.03
CA VAL A 33 11.46 -0.42 3.10
C VAL A 33 11.42 0.32 4.43
N PHE A 34 12.56 0.91 4.82
CA PHE A 34 12.67 1.64 6.09
C PHE A 34 11.68 2.81 6.16
N PHE A 35 11.57 3.60 5.09
CA PHE A 35 10.68 4.75 5.04
C PHE A 35 9.21 4.36 5.26
N PHE A 36 8.68 3.40 4.48
CA PHE A 36 7.26 3.05 4.58
C PHE A 36 6.93 2.33 5.88
N THR A 37 7.80 1.45 6.36
CA THR A 37 7.55 0.73 7.63
C THR A 37 7.66 1.66 8.83
N SER A 38 8.60 2.62 8.83
CA SER A 38 8.75 3.62 9.89
C SER A 38 7.62 4.68 9.85
N LEU A 39 7.22 5.13 8.64
CA LEU A 39 6.16 6.13 8.49
C LEU A 39 4.82 5.66 9.07
N MET A 40 4.57 4.37 9.04
CA MET A 40 3.28 3.76 9.45
C MET A 40 3.45 2.84 10.67
N ASP A 41 4.47 3.04 11.49
CA ASP A 41 4.82 2.15 12.60
C ASP A 41 3.69 2.06 13.64
N GLU A 42 3.03 3.16 13.93
CA GLU A 42 1.88 3.24 14.85
C GLU A 42 0.60 2.59 14.28
N GLY A 43 0.61 2.16 13.02
CA GLY A 43 -0.49 1.47 12.34
C GLY A 43 -1.64 2.37 11.91
N LEU A 44 -2.09 3.30 12.70
CA LEU A 44 -3.10 4.33 12.36
C LEU A 44 -2.56 5.71 12.73
N PRO A 45 -3.01 6.78 12.03
CA PRO A 45 -2.71 8.13 12.45
C PRO A 45 -3.25 8.42 13.85
N GLU A 46 -2.38 8.88 14.72
CA GLU A 46 -2.68 9.28 16.08
C GLU A 46 -2.65 10.80 16.21
N ASP A 47 -3.23 11.31 17.31
CA ASP A 47 -3.16 12.73 17.70
C ASP A 47 -3.54 13.72 16.59
N MET A 48 -4.48 13.34 15.70
CA MET A 48 -4.90 14.23 14.62
C MET A 48 -5.54 15.51 15.20
N PRO A 49 -5.09 16.71 14.80
CA PRO A 49 -5.55 17.96 15.38
C PRO A 49 -7.03 18.22 15.07
N ILE A 50 -7.82 18.39 16.12
CA ILE A 50 -9.23 18.78 16.08
C ILE A 50 -9.48 20.03 16.89
N GLY A 51 -10.58 20.73 16.56
CA GLY A 51 -11.03 21.92 17.27
C GLY A 51 -12.34 21.69 18.04
N ILE A 52 -12.62 22.56 18.99
CA ILE A 52 -13.89 22.58 19.70
C ILE A 52 -14.50 23.99 19.60
N VAL A 53 -15.79 24.05 19.31
CA VAL A 53 -16.63 25.26 19.45
C VAL A 53 -17.71 24.92 20.50
N ASP A 54 -17.42 25.16 21.78
CA ASP A 54 -18.33 24.92 22.88
C ASP A 54 -18.90 26.25 23.36
N LEU A 55 -20.17 26.54 22.98
CA LEU A 55 -20.89 27.73 23.41
C LEU A 55 -21.72 27.49 24.68
N ASP A 56 -21.85 26.23 25.14
CA ASP A 56 -22.58 25.88 26.37
C ASP A 56 -21.69 25.96 27.61
N ASN A 57 -20.41 25.57 27.46
CA ASN A 57 -19.35 25.63 28.47
C ASN A 57 -19.75 25.09 29.86
N SER A 58 -20.58 24.06 29.89
CA SER A 58 -21.07 23.42 31.12
C SER A 58 -20.08 22.32 31.62
N SER A 59 -20.35 21.78 32.81
CA SER A 59 -19.61 20.63 33.33
C SER A 59 -19.77 19.38 32.43
N THR A 60 -20.96 19.24 31.84
CA THR A 60 -21.32 18.13 30.96
C THR A 60 -20.55 18.22 29.65
N THR A 61 -20.51 19.40 29.00
CA THR A 61 -19.82 19.59 27.74
C THR A 61 -18.29 19.50 27.91
N ARG A 62 -17.73 20.02 29.01
CA ARG A 62 -16.33 19.83 29.37
C ARG A 62 -15.94 18.36 29.60
N SER A 63 -16.86 17.57 30.18
CA SER A 63 -16.64 16.13 30.35
C SER A 63 -16.63 15.41 29.00
N LEU A 64 -17.54 15.78 28.09
CA LEU A 64 -17.59 15.24 26.72
C LEU A 64 -16.30 15.57 25.93
N THR A 65 -15.85 16.82 26.02
CA THR A 65 -14.62 17.30 25.40
C THR A 65 -13.39 16.53 25.89
N ARG A 66 -13.24 16.34 27.21
CA ARG A 66 -12.14 15.55 27.78
C ARG A 66 -12.16 14.09 27.34
N ARG A 67 -13.35 13.49 27.19
CA ARG A 67 -13.46 12.13 26.68
C ARG A 67 -13.09 12.03 25.19
N LEU A 68 -13.41 13.05 24.40
CA LEU A 68 -13.02 13.12 23.01
C LEU A 68 -11.50 13.26 22.87
N ASP A 69 -10.86 14.04 23.72
CA ASP A 69 -9.40 14.21 23.74
C ASP A 69 -8.65 12.95 24.21
N ALA A 70 -9.34 12.00 24.81
CA ALA A 70 -8.77 10.73 25.24
C ALA A 70 -8.83 9.63 24.17
N PHE A 71 -9.35 9.90 22.98
CA PHE A 71 -9.28 8.96 21.85
C PHE A 71 -7.90 9.00 21.22
N GLN A 72 -7.40 7.84 20.81
CA GLN A 72 -6.07 7.69 20.20
C GLN A 72 -5.91 8.51 18.90
N SER A 73 -6.95 8.59 18.08
CA SER A 73 -6.86 9.23 16.77
C SER A 73 -7.11 10.74 16.79
N SER A 74 -7.58 11.32 17.89
CA SER A 74 -7.95 12.74 17.95
C SER A 74 -7.32 13.47 19.11
N ARG A 75 -6.80 14.68 18.84
CA ARG A 75 -6.23 15.58 19.84
C ARG A 75 -6.84 16.98 19.73
N ILE A 76 -7.38 17.50 20.80
CA ILE A 76 -7.92 18.85 20.84
C ILE A 76 -6.78 19.86 20.95
N VAL A 77 -6.54 20.60 19.86
CA VAL A 77 -5.46 21.61 19.80
C VAL A 77 -5.95 23.03 20.00
N ALA A 78 -7.24 23.30 19.80
CA ALA A 78 -7.78 24.65 19.91
C ALA A 78 -9.27 24.68 20.27
N HIS A 79 -9.65 25.73 21.01
CA HIS A 79 -11.03 26.13 21.27
C HIS A 79 -11.31 27.40 20.44
N TYR A 80 -12.34 27.34 19.61
CA TYR A 80 -12.73 28.45 18.74
C TYR A 80 -14.00 29.12 19.28
N PRO A 81 -14.09 30.45 19.25
CA PRO A 81 -15.27 31.18 19.71
C PRO A 81 -16.46 31.08 18.74
N SER A 82 -16.20 30.71 17.48
CA SER A 82 -17.26 30.63 16.47
C SER A 82 -17.01 29.49 15.46
N VAL A 83 -18.12 29.02 14.87
CA VAL A 83 -18.09 28.04 13.78
C VAL A 83 -17.35 28.60 12.56
N ALA A 84 -17.41 29.91 12.32
CA ALA A 84 -16.74 30.55 11.17
C ALA A 84 -15.22 30.43 11.28
N GLU A 85 -14.67 30.71 12.45
CA GLU A 85 -13.22 30.59 12.69
C GLU A 85 -12.73 29.15 12.65
N ALA A 86 -13.48 28.22 13.24
CA ALA A 86 -13.17 26.79 13.17
C ALA A 86 -13.21 26.27 11.71
N ARG A 87 -14.17 26.71 10.89
CA ARG A 87 -14.21 26.39 9.45
C ARG A 87 -13.02 26.94 8.70
N GLN A 88 -12.59 28.18 8.98
CA GLN A 88 -11.39 28.74 8.40
C GLN A 88 -10.14 27.93 8.79
N ALA A 89 -10.06 27.43 10.01
CA ALA A 89 -8.97 26.58 10.45
C ALA A 89 -8.93 25.23 9.67
N ILE A 90 -10.10 24.61 9.39
CA ILE A 90 -10.18 23.45 8.49
C ILE A 90 -9.71 23.82 7.07
N GLN A 91 -10.18 24.95 6.53
CA GLN A 91 -9.81 25.38 5.18
C GLN A 91 -8.30 25.69 5.03
N ARG A 92 -7.65 26.08 6.12
CA ARG A 92 -6.19 26.32 6.20
C ARG A 92 -5.41 25.05 6.56
N ASN A 93 -6.07 23.89 6.68
CA ASN A 93 -5.47 22.62 7.12
C ASN A 93 -4.76 22.69 8.49
N GLN A 94 -5.23 23.56 9.40
CA GLN A 94 -4.72 23.66 10.76
C GLN A 94 -5.35 22.61 11.68
N ILE A 95 -6.60 22.22 11.38
CA ILE A 95 -7.32 21.13 12.03
C ILE A 95 -8.04 20.29 10.97
N TYR A 96 -8.27 19.01 11.25
CA TYR A 96 -9.00 18.10 10.35
C TYR A 96 -10.49 18.07 10.61
N ALA A 97 -10.92 18.36 11.85
CA ALA A 97 -12.33 18.36 12.24
C ALA A 97 -12.57 19.31 13.42
N PHE A 98 -13.84 19.65 13.66
CA PHE A 98 -14.24 20.24 14.92
C PHE A 98 -15.65 19.83 15.34
N LEU A 99 -15.86 19.82 16.65
CA LEU A 99 -17.14 19.59 17.30
C LEU A 99 -17.77 20.94 17.66
N TYR A 100 -19.03 21.15 17.26
CA TYR A 100 -19.83 22.31 17.63
C TYR A 100 -20.91 21.95 18.61
N ILE A 101 -20.88 22.56 19.79
CA ILE A 101 -21.86 22.43 20.88
C ILE A 101 -22.56 23.78 21.04
N PRO A 102 -23.85 23.90 20.68
CA PRO A 102 -24.58 25.15 20.79
C PRO A 102 -24.89 25.51 22.25
N LYS A 103 -25.14 26.78 22.49
CA LYS A 103 -25.57 27.29 23.80
C LYS A 103 -26.91 26.65 24.23
N GLY A 104 -27.03 26.32 25.51
CA GLY A 104 -28.22 25.69 26.08
C GLY A 104 -28.35 24.18 25.83
N THR A 105 -27.28 23.54 25.35
CA THR A 105 -27.21 22.07 25.12
C THR A 105 -27.52 21.30 26.41
N THR A 106 -26.90 21.68 27.53
CA THR A 106 -27.11 21.03 28.83
C THR A 106 -28.51 21.28 29.37
N GLU A 107 -29.01 22.49 29.21
CA GLU A 107 -30.38 22.83 29.64
C GLU A 107 -31.42 21.99 28.88
N GLN A 108 -31.28 21.84 27.59
CA GLN A 108 -32.13 20.97 26.77
C GLN A 108 -32.03 19.51 27.19
N LEU A 109 -30.85 19.01 27.51
CA LEU A 109 -30.65 17.63 28.02
C LEU A 109 -31.38 17.42 29.34
N LEU A 110 -31.27 18.37 30.28
CA LEU A 110 -31.97 18.31 31.57
C LEU A 110 -33.49 18.39 31.41
N ALA A 111 -33.95 19.14 30.41
CA ALA A 111 -35.39 19.24 30.08
C ALA A 111 -35.90 18.03 29.26
N SER A 112 -35.13 16.95 29.13
CA SER A 112 -35.43 15.76 28.30
C SER A 112 -35.71 16.08 26.83
N ARG A 113 -35.13 17.15 26.31
CA ARG A 113 -35.15 17.51 24.89
C ARG A 113 -33.86 17.01 24.21
N GLN A 114 -33.92 16.86 22.89
CA GLN A 114 -32.75 16.43 22.09
C GLN A 114 -31.98 17.66 21.56
N PRO A 115 -30.85 18.08 22.18
CA PRO A 115 -30.00 19.10 21.60
C PRO A 115 -29.32 18.59 20.36
N LYS A 116 -29.01 19.50 19.43
CA LYS A 116 -28.30 19.17 18.19
C LYS A 116 -26.82 19.55 18.33
N ILE A 117 -25.96 18.56 18.37
CA ILE A 117 -24.49 18.71 18.25
C ILE A 117 -24.08 18.46 16.82
N SER A 118 -23.21 19.31 16.29
CA SER A 118 -22.78 19.20 14.87
C SER A 118 -21.31 18.87 14.74
N TYR A 119 -20.97 17.99 13.79
CA TYR A 119 -19.61 17.66 13.43
C TYR A 119 -19.25 18.28 12.10
N TYR A 120 -18.07 18.86 12.03
CA TYR A 120 -17.47 19.34 10.81
C TYR A 120 -16.13 18.63 10.64
N TYR A 121 -15.94 17.94 9.52
CA TYR A 121 -14.72 17.19 9.26
C TYR A 121 -14.33 17.30 7.79
N ASN A 122 -13.02 17.22 7.54
CA ASN A 122 -12.44 17.35 6.21
C ASN A 122 -12.29 15.96 5.57
N LEU A 123 -12.87 15.75 4.39
CA LEU A 123 -12.73 14.53 3.59
C LEU A 123 -11.75 14.67 2.43
N ALA A 124 -10.97 15.75 2.38
CA ALA A 124 -9.87 15.83 1.40
C ALA A 124 -8.85 14.70 1.60
N SER A 125 -8.68 14.25 2.85
CA SER A 125 -8.07 12.97 3.18
C SER A 125 -9.15 12.03 3.71
N ILE A 126 -9.51 11.02 2.91
CA ILE A 126 -10.58 10.05 3.27
C ILE A 126 -10.23 9.31 4.56
N MET A 127 -8.95 8.96 4.75
CA MET A 127 -8.50 8.23 5.93
C MET A 127 -8.69 9.05 7.22
N SER A 128 -8.08 10.24 7.30
CA SER A 128 -8.19 11.09 8.48
C SER A 128 -9.65 11.51 8.75
N GLY A 129 -10.39 11.88 7.71
CA GLY A 129 -11.80 12.26 7.82
C GLY A 129 -12.67 11.11 8.33
N SER A 130 -12.48 9.88 7.85
CA SER A 130 -13.28 8.73 8.29
C SER A 130 -12.95 8.27 9.72
N LEU A 131 -11.70 8.33 10.14
CA LEU A 131 -11.29 8.03 11.51
C LEU A 131 -11.88 9.04 12.49
N LEU A 132 -11.74 10.34 12.22
CA LEU A 132 -12.31 11.39 13.06
C LEU A 132 -13.83 11.37 13.08
N MET A 133 -14.50 11.09 11.96
CA MET A 133 -15.94 10.89 11.93
C MET A 133 -16.36 9.71 12.82
N ARG A 134 -15.63 8.60 12.78
CA ARG A 134 -15.87 7.45 13.67
C ARG A 134 -15.77 7.85 15.13
N ASP A 135 -14.71 8.58 15.53
CA ASP A 135 -14.49 8.99 16.92
C ASP A 135 -15.55 10.00 17.39
N LEU A 136 -15.84 11.00 16.57
CA LEU A 136 -16.90 11.99 16.85
C LEU A 136 -18.29 11.32 16.98
N LYS A 137 -18.59 10.35 16.15
CA LYS A 137 -19.82 9.56 16.23
C LYS A 137 -19.85 8.71 17.50
N THR A 138 -18.75 8.05 17.83
CA THR A 138 -18.62 7.20 19.02
C THR A 138 -18.82 8.01 20.29
N ILE A 139 -18.16 9.17 20.41
CA ILE A 139 -18.32 10.02 21.60
C ILE A 139 -19.77 10.54 21.76
N SER A 140 -20.44 10.86 20.66
CA SER A 140 -21.84 11.26 20.69
C SER A 140 -22.77 10.13 21.14
N MET A 141 -22.54 8.92 20.66
CA MET A 141 -23.29 7.74 21.09
C MET A 141 -23.05 7.44 22.56
N LEU A 142 -21.84 7.52 23.05
CA LEU A 142 -21.49 7.34 24.46
C LEU A 142 -22.13 8.44 25.34
N GLY A 143 -22.09 9.69 24.88
CA GLY A 143 -22.76 10.80 25.56
C GLY A 143 -24.28 10.60 25.66
N SER A 144 -24.92 10.23 24.56
CA SER A 144 -26.35 9.94 24.50
C SER A 144 -26.71 8.76 25.41
N ALA A 145 -25.93 7.70 25.39
CA ALA A 145 -26.13 6.53 26.24
C ALA A 145 -26.00 6.89 27.75
N ALA A 146 -25.00 7.69 28.11
CA ALA A 146 -24.78 8.12 29.49
C ALA A 146 -25.95 8.94 30.02
N VAL A 147 -26.47 9.89 29.23
CA VAL A 147 -27.66 10.69 29.61
C VAL A 147 -28.90 9.80 29.70
N GLY A 148 -29.14 8.93 28.73
CA GLY A 148 -30.25 7.98 28.73
C GLY A 148 -30.20 7.06 29.95
N GLN A 149 -29.02 6.52 30.28
CA GLN A 149 -28.81 5.68 31.46
C GLN A 149 -29.12 6.43 32.77
N ALA A 150 -28.63 7.67 32.91
CA ALA A 150 -28.89 8.48 34.11
C ALA A 150 -30.39 8.78 34.25
N THR A 151 -31.08 9.14 33.18
CA THR A 151 -32.52 9.42 33.17
C THR A 151 -33.33 8.19 33.51
N MET A 152 -33.03 7.03 32.99
CA MET A 152 -33.75 5.79 33.24
C MET A 152 -33.52 5.27 34.68
N ARG A 153 -32.28 5.39 35.19
CA ARG A 153 -31.99 5.09 36.61
C ARG A 153 -32.80 5.96 37.55
N ALA A 154 -32.92 7.25 37.27
CA ALA A 154 -33.74 8.17 38.05
C ALA A 154 -35.23 7.79 38.03
N LYS A 155 -35.71 7.10 37.00
CA LYS A 155 -37.06 6.55 36.86
C LYS A 155 -37.23 5.15 37.49
N GLY A 156 -36.19 4.59 38.12
CA GLY A 156 -36.24 3.30 38.80
C GLY A 156 -36.07 2.05 37.91
N PHE A 157 -35.60 2.19 36.64
CA PHE A 157 -35.33 1.04 35.78
C PHE A 157 -34.08 0.28 36.23
N THR A 158 -34.13 -1.04 36.10
CA THR A 158 -32.96 -1.91 36.39
C THR A 158 -31.88 -1.77 35.32
N PRO A 159 -30.61 -2.09 35.63
CA PRO A 159 -29.52 -2.04 34.65
C PRO A 159 -29.82 -2.83 33.36
N ASP A 160 -30.40 -4.01 33.46
CA ASP A 160 -30.73 -4.86 32.31
C ASP A 160 -31.81 -4.26 31.42
N GLN A 161 -32.86 -3.65 32.04
CA GLN A 161 -33.90 -2.93 31.31
C GLN A 161 -33.33 -1.71 30.59
N ILE A 162 -32.42 -0.98 31.23
CA ILE A 162 -31.74 0.18 30.64
C ILE A 162 -30.90 -0.25 29.45
N GLN A 163 -30.14 -1.31 29.61
CA GLN A 163 -29.31 -1.84 28.51
C GLN A 163 -30.16 -2.30 27.32
N ALA A 164 -31.23 -3.06 27.57
CA ALA A 164 -32.14 -3.52 26.53
C ALA A 164 -32.86 -2.36 25.82
N PHE A 165 -33.16 -1.27 26.52
CA PHE A 165 -33.78 -0.10 25.92
C PHE A 165 -32.82 0.76 25.11
N LEU A 166 -31.61 1.01 25.63
CA LEU A 166 -30.60 1.85 24.97
C LEU A 166 -29.95 1.13 23.81
N GLN A 167 -29.85 -0.20 23.86
CA GLN A 167 -29.20 -1.03 22.84
C GLN A 167 -30.06 -2.27 22.57
N PRO A 168 -31.24 -2.10 21.92
CA PRO A 168 -32.16 -3.20 21.66
C PRO A 168 -31.60 -4.29 20.72
N ILE A 169 -30.63 -3.92 19.91
CA ILE A 169 -29.90 -4.86 19.01
C ILE A 169 -28.44 -4.84 19.42
N ARG A 170 -27.95 -5.99 19.84
CA ARG A 170 -26.50 -6.19 20.06
C ARG A 170 -25.84 -6.53 18.74
N ILE A 171 -24.97 -5.64 18.29
CA ILE A 171 -24.17 -5.85 17.09
C ILE A 171 -22.93 -6.67 17.46
N ASP A 172 -22.76 -7.81 16.83
CA ASP A 172 -21.56 -8.65 16.93
C ASP A 172 -20.71 -8.41 15.69
N LEU A 173 -19.53 -7.81 15.89
CA LEU A 173 -18.64 -7.39 14.79
C LEU A 173 -17.44 -8.32 14.71
N HIS A 174 -17.34 -9.05 13.61
CA HIS A 174 -16.19 -9.89 13.29
C HIS A 174 -15.38 -9.26 12.16
N GLN A 175 -14.20 -8.76 12.48
CA GLN A 175 -13.26 -8.24 11.49
C GLN A 175 -12.45 -9.39 10.90
N VAL A 176 -12.47 -9.54 9.57
CA VAL A 176 -11.74 -10.57 8.84
C VAL A 176 -10.49 -9.94 8.21
N GLY A 177 -9.35 -10.60 8.36
CA GLY A 177 -8.08 -10.21 7.75
C GLY A 177 -7.22 -9.31 8.62
N ASN A 178 -7.57 -8.07 8.85
CA ASN A 178 -6.81 -7.09 9.64
C ASN A 178 -7.60 -6.62 10.87
N PRO A 179 -7.76 -7.44 11.92
CA PRO A 179 -8.60 -7.11 13.07
C PRO A 179 -8.08 -5.92 13.87
N TRP A 180 -6.79 -5.66 13.82
CA TRP A 180 -6.17 -4.48 14.47
C TRP A 180 -6.30 -3.19 13.67
N THR A 181 -6.90 -3.25 12.46
CA THR A 181 -6.98 -2.12 11.53
C THR A 181 -5.62 -1.44 11.28
N ASN A 182 -4.55 -2.22 11.30
CA ASN A 182 -3.19 -1.73 11.10
C ASN A 182 -2.99 -1.31 9.64
N TYR A 183 -2.77 -0.02 9.43
CA TYR A 183 -2.61 0.56 8.11
C TYR A 183 -1.26 0.20 7.48
N ASN A 184 -0.24 0.00 8.32
CA ASN A 184 1.07 -0.48 7.87
C ASN A 184 0.95 -1.88 7.25
N ALA A 185 0.28 -2.81 7.93
CA ALA A 185 0.03 -4.16 7.41
C ALA A 185 -0.80 -4.15 6.11
N TYR A 186 -1.67 -3.17 5.93
CA TYR A 186 -2.48 -3.01 4.72
C TYR A 186 -1.71 -2.42 3.55
N LEU A 187 -0.96 -1.33 3.78
CA LEU A 187 -0.39 -0.53 2.69
C LEU A 187 1.05 -0.92 2.34
N SER A 188 1.91 -1.16 3.35
CA SER A 188 3.32 -1.51 3.10
C SER A 188 3.48 -2.80 2.33
N THR A 189 2.60 -3.79 2.58
CA THR A 189 2.62 -5.09 1.90
C THR A 189 2.25 -5.01 0.41
N MET A 190 1.75 -3.87 -0.05
CA MET A 190 1.51 -3.59 -1.48
C MET A 190 2.48 -2.55 -2.05
N LEU A 191 2.72 -1.44 -1.32
CA LEU A 191 3.55 -0.35 -1.82
C LEU A 191 5.00 -0.78 -2.00
N VAL A 192 5.60 -1.43 -0.99
CA VAL A 192 7.01 -1.83 -1.06
C VAL A 192 7.25 -2.86 -2.17
N PRO A 193 6.48 -3.96 -2.28
CA PRO A 193 6.58 -4.87 -3.42
C PRO A 193 6.34 -4.19 -4.77
N GLY A 194 5.41 -3.22 -4.84
CA GLY A 194 5.16 -2.44 -6.03
C GLY A 194 6.37 -1.60 -6.45
N VAL A 195 7.05 -0.96 -5.51
CA VAL A 195 8.29 -0.22 -5.76
C VAL A 195 9.41 -1.18 -6.17
N PHE A 196 9.52 -2.35 -5.56
CA PHE A 196 10.48 -3.37 -6.00
C PHE A 196 10.22 -3.77 -7.45
N MET A 197 8.97 -4.05 -7.83
CA MET A 197 8.62 -4.36 -9.22
C MET A 197 8.98 -3.22 -10.18
N LEU A 198 8.72 -1.96 -9.81
CA LEU A 198 9.13 -0.79 -10.58
C LEU A 198 10.64 -0.82 -10.88
N PHE A 199 11.46 -0.99 -9.82
CA PHE A 199 12.91 -1.01 -10.01
C PHE A 199 13.39 -2.24 -10.76
N ILE A 200 12.77 -3.40 -10.56
CA ILE A 200 13.09 -4.61 -11.34
C ILE A 200 12.78 -4.39 -12.82
N PHE A 201 11.64 -3.78 -13.18
CA PHE A 201 11.33 -3.43 -14.56
C PHE A 201 12.40 -2.52 -15.16
N LEU A 202 12.66 -1.39 -14.47
CA LEU A 202 13.60 -0.37 -14.92
C LEU A 202 15.02 -0.92 -15.06
N VAL A 203 15.52 -1.61 -14.04
CA VAL A 203 16.87 -2.16 -14.02
C VAL A 203 17.03 -3.25 -15.08
N SER A 204 15.99 -4.08 -15.30
CA SER A 204 16.05 -5.12 -16.34
C SER A 204 16.13 -4.51 -17.75
N ALA A 205 15.28 -3.52 -18.05
CA ALA A 205 15.33 -2.81 -19.33
C ALA A 205 16.66 -2.02 -19.49
N TYR A 206 17.08 -1.33 -18.43
CA TYR A 206 18.33 -0.55 -18.41
C TYR A 206 19.55 -1.43 -18.62
N SER A 207 19.61 -2.58 -17.98
CA SER A 207 20.75 -3.51 -18.09
C SER A 207 20.96 -3.99 -19.53
N ILE A 208 19.89 -4.32 -20.27
CA ILE A 208 19.99 -4.68 -21.68
C ILE A 208 20.31 -3.45 -22.54
N GLY A 209 19.63 -2.33 -22.29
CA GLY A 209 19.82 -1.12 -23.08
C GLY A 209 21.23 -0.53 -22.99
N THR A 210 21.89 -0.68 -21.84
CA THR A 210 23.29 -0.23 -21.67
C THR A 210 24.29 -1.05 -22.48
N GLU A 211 23.98 -2.29 -22.85
CA GLU A 211 24.84 -3.05 -23.76
C GLU A 211 24.91 -2.40 -25.15
N LEU A 212 23.78 -1.85 -25.63
CA LEU A 212 23.78 -1.07 -26.88
C LEU A 212 24.45 0.30 -26.67
N LYS A 213 24.10 1.02 -25.60
CA LYS A 213 24.61 2.37 -25.31
C LYS A 213 26.14 2.41 -25.25
N PHE A 214 26.77 1.41 -24.66
CA PHE A 214 28.21 1.34 -24.49
C PHE A 214 28.92 0.44 -25.53
N HIS A 215 28.24 0.11 -26.64
CA HIS A 215 28.75 -0.70 -27.74
C HIS A 215 29.30 -2.08 -27.32
N ARG A 216 28.79 -2.66 -26.25
CA ARG A 216 29.21 -3.96 -25.70
C ARG A 216 28.30 -5.12 -26.12
N SER A 217 27.25 -4.85 -26.90
CA SER A 217 26.25 -5.84 -27.29
C SER A 217 26.82 -7.01 -28.09
N LYS A 218 27.71 -6.73 -29.02
CA LYS A 218 28.37 -7.77 -29.86
C LYS A 218 29.30 -8.66 -29.04
N GLU A 219 30.04 -8.07 -28.10
CA GLU A 219 30.90 -8.83 -27.17
C GLU A 219 30.06 -9.74 -26.28
N TRP A 220 28.97 -9.21 -25.69
CA TRP A 220 28.06 -9.99 -24.89
C TRP A 220 27.44 -11.16 -25.66
N MET A 221 27.02 -10.95 -26.91
CA MET A 221 26.50 -12.00 -27.77
C MET A 221 27.58 -13.03 -28.15
N ALA A 222 28.79 -12.61 -28.44
CA ALA A 222 29.92 -13.51 -28.75
C ALA A 222 30.25 -14.41 -27.54
N MET A 223 30.26 -13.89 -26.31
CA MET A 223 30.48 -14.68 -25.09
C MET A 223 29.44 -15.79 -24.88
N SER A 224 28.21 -15.60 -25.38
CA SER A 224 27.14 -16.59 -25.32
C SER A 224 27.16 -17.60 -26.48
N GLY A 225 28.09 -17.48 -27.40
CA GLY A 225 28.08 -18.25 -28.66
C GLY A 225 26.91 -17.89 -29.58
N ASN A 226 26.50 -16.61 -29.58
CA ASN A 226 25.34 -16.07 -30.29
C ASN A 226 24.00 -16.72 -29.92
N ASN A 227 23.93 -17.35 -28.74
CA ASN A 227 22.70 -17.88 -28.17
C ASN A 227 22.11 -16.86 -27.19
N ILE A 228 20.95 -16.29 -27.55
CA ILE A 228 20.31 -15.25 -26.75
C ILE A 228 19.81 -15.76 -25.40
N PHE A 229 19.39 -17.03 -25.29
CA PHE A 229 18.94 -17.58 -24.01
C PHE A 229 20.10 -17.71 -23.02
N VAL A 230 21.27 -18.20 -23.51
CA VAL A 230 22.50 -18.25 -22.70
C VAL A 230 22.94 -16.85 -22.28
N ALA A 231 22.83 -15.88 -23.19
CA ALA A 231 23.15 -14.47 -22.92
C ALA A 231 22.26 -13.88 -21.85
N LEU A 232 20.92 -14.04 -21.97
CA LEU A 232 19.94 -13.51 -21.00
C LEU A 232 20.08 -14.20 -19.65
N VAL A 233 20.14 -15.53 -19.61
CA VAL A 233 20.29 -16.26 -18.34
C VAL A 233 21.58 -15.85 -17.62
N GLY A 234 22.72 -15.82 -18.31
CA GLY A 234 23.99 -15.42 -17.70
C GLY A 234 23.98 -13.97 -17.19
N LYS A 235 23.29 -13.08 -17.91
CA LYS A 235 23.16 -11.67 -17.53
C LYS A 235 22.22 -11.48 -16.35
N PHE A 236 21.05 -12.09 -16.37
CA PHE A 236 20.00 -11.84 -15.38
C PHE A 236 20.09 -12.71 -14.12
N LEU A 237 20.92 -13.76 -14.10
CA LEU A 237 21.11 -14.58 -12.92
C LEU A 237 21.61 -13.77 -11.69
N PRO A 238 22.62 -12.88 -11.81
CA PRO A 238 23.02 -12.01 -10.70
C PRO A 238 21.92 -11.07 -10.25
N HIS A 239 21.20 -10.44 -11.18
CA HIS A 239 20.08 -9.58 -10.89
C HIS A 239 18.99 -10.32 -10.09
N PHE A 240 18.65 -11.53 -10.55
CA PHE A 240 17.67 -12.39 -9.89
C PHE A 240 18.06 -12.71 -8.44
N ILE A 241 19.32 -13.12 -8.22
CA ILE A 241 19.81 -13.46 -6.87
C ILE A 241 19.75 -12.23 -5.95
N ILE A 242 20.18 -11.06 -6.42
CA ILE A 242 20.19 -9.83 -5.62
C ILE A 242 18.75 -9.42 -5.28
N TRP A 243 17.87 -9.39 -6.26
CA TRP A 243 16.47 -9.01 -6.01
C TRP A 243 15.73 -10.00 -5.13
N LEU A 244 15.99 -11.28 -5.31
CA LEU A 244 15.38 -12.32 -4.47
C LEU A 244 15.85 -12.20 -3.02
N ALA A 245 17.14 -11.94 -2.81
CA ALA A 245 17.67 -11.70 -1.47
C ALA A 245 17.04 -10.46 -0.81
N LEU A 246 16.82 -9.37 -1.57
CA LEU A 246 16.18 -8.15 -1.05
C LEU A 246 14.69 -8.38 -0.74
N VAL A 247 13.97 -9.08 -1.61
CA VAL A 247 12.55 -9.42 -1.37
C VAL A 247 12.41 -10.28 -0.13
N TYR A 248 13.24 -11.31 0.02
CA TYR A 248 13.18 -12.19 1.20
C TYR A 248 13.66 -11.49 2.47
N ALA A 249 14.61 -10.58 2.37
CA ALA A 249 15.01 -9.75 3.52
C ALA A 249 13.85 -8.83 3.96
N TYR A 250 13.11 -8.25 3.02
CA TYR A 250 11.90 -7.48 3.29
C TYR A 250 10.79 -8.35 3.90
N GLU A 251 10.50 -9.51 3.31
CA GLU A 251 9.50 -10.43 3.85
C GLU A 251 9.85 -10.90 5.27
N TYR A 252 11.10 -11.25 5.51
CA TYR A 252 11.56 -11.60 6.86
C TYR A 252 11.41 -10.43 7.84
N TYR A 253 11.74 -9.22 7.43
CA TYR A 253 11.58 -8.04 8.27
C TYR A 253 10.11 -7.78 8.61
N VAL A 254 9.23 -7.79 7.62
CA VAL A 254 7.81 -7.46 7.81
C VAL A 254 7.07 -8.58 8.57
N PHE A 255 7.24 -9.83 8.18
CA PHE A 255 6.50 -10.94 8.76
C PHE A 255 7.19 -11.58 9.97
N GLY A 256 8.53 -11.54 10.03
CA GLY A 256 9.31 -12.11 11.13
C GLY A 256 9.60 -11.10 12.24
N VAL A 257 10.05 -9.87 11.90
CA VAL A 257 10.44 -8.87 12.90
C VAL A 257 9.24 -8.00 13.32
N LEU A 258 8.51 -7.42 12.36
CA LEU A 258 7.33 -6.60 12.65
C LEU A 258 6.08 -7.45 13.01
N GLY A 259 6.12 -8.76 12.78
CA GLY A 259 5.05 -9.68 13.18
C GLY A 259 3.73 -9.50 12.42
N PHE A 260 3.76 -9.06 11.15
CA PHE A 260 2.52 -8.93 10.38
C PHE A 260 1.84 -10.28 10.20
N PRO A 261 0.48 -10.31 10.20
CA PRO A 261 -0.26 -11.56 10.12
C PRO A 261 -0.04 -12.24 8.75
N HIS A 262 0.32 -13.52 8.80
CA HIS A 262 0.50 -14.37 7.62
C HIS A 262 -0.02 -15.79 7.86
N PRO A 263 -1.33 -15.96 8.10
CA PRO A 263 -1.93 -17.26 8.39
C PRO A 263 -1.72 -18.29 7.27
N GLY A 264 -1.37 -17.83 6.07
CA GLY A 264 -1.02 -18.70 4.94
C GLY A 264 0.30 -19.47 5.10
N GLY A 265 1.16 -19.07 6.03
CA GLY A 265 2.45 -19.70 6.32
C GLY A 265 3.59 -19.20 5.42
N ALA A 266 4.81 -19.37 5.94
CA ALA A 266 6.04 -18.81 5.31
C ALA A 266 6.34 -19.37 3.91
N TRP A 267 5.97 -20.62 3.60
CA TRP A 267 6.25 -21.21 2.28
C TRP A 267 5.53 -20.49 1.13
N LYS A 268 4.33 -19.93 1.40
CA LYS A 268 3.58 -19.14 0.40
C LYS A 268 4.25 -17.77 0.15
N LEU A 269 4.86 -17.18 1.18
CA LEU A 269 5.69 -15.98 1.04
C LEU A 269 6.89 -16.25 0.14
N ILE A 270 7.65 -17.31 0.42
CA ILE A 270 8.80 -17.71 -0.41
C ILE A 270 8.40 -17.88 -1.88
N LEU A 271 7.28 -18.55 -2.15
CA LEU A 271 6.77 -18.73 -3.50
C LEU A 271 6.36 -17.39 -4.13
N LEU A 272 5.70 -16.54 -3.36
CA LEU A 272 5.24 -15.22 -3.82
C LEU A 272 6.42 -14.30 -4.17
N GLY A 273 7.45 -14.24 -3.33
CA GLY A 273 8.68 -13.48 -3.60
C GLY A 273 9.39 -13.97 -4.86
N LEU A 274 9.46 -15.29 -5.09
CA LEU A 274 10.00 -15.86 -6.31
C LEU A 274 9.21 -15.41 -7.56
N LEU A 275 7.88 -15.45 -7.50
CA LEU A 275 7.01 -15.02 -8.58
C LEU A 275 7.09 -13.51 -8.82
N GLN A 276 7.20 -12.72 -7.77
CA GLN A 276 7.37 -11.27 -7.85
C GLN A 276 8.61 -10.92 -8.66
N VAL A 277 9.75 -11.48 -8.31
CA VAL A 277 11.02 -11.18 -8.98
C VAL A 277 11.01 -11.67 -10.42
N THR A 278 10.59 -12.92 -10.66
CA THR A 278 10.60 -13.51 -12.01
C THR A 278 9.62 -12.81 -12.96
N SER A 279 8.40 -12.52 -12.53
CA SER A 279 7.40 -11.82 -13.33
C SER A 279 7.82 -10.39 -13.67
N ALA A 280 8.39 -9.69 -12.68
CA ALA A 280 8.88 -8.33 -12.88
C ALA A 280 10.08 -8.28 -13.85
N MET A 281 11.05 -9.17 -13.69
CA MET A 281 12.18 -9.29 -14.64
C MET A 281 11.69 -9.64 -16.03
N GLY A 282 10.76 -10.60 -16.13
CA GLY A 282 10.15 -10.99 -17.41
C GLY A 282 9.51 -9.81 -18.13
N PHE A 283 8.72 -9.01 -17.41
CA PHE A 283 8.13 -7.81 -17.99
C PHE A 283 9.17 -6.76 -18.42
N GLY A 284 10.19 -6.48 -17.61
CA GLY A 284 11.23 -5.51 -17.97
C GLY A 284 12.03 -5.91 -19.22
N ILE A 285 12.37 -7.20 -19.35
CA ILE A 285 13.02 -7.76 -20.55
C ILE A 285 12.08 -7.67 -21.75
N PHE A 286 10.81 -7.98 -21.57
CA PHE A 286 9.79 -7.88 -22.62
C PHE A 286 9.61 -6.44 -23.11
N ALA A 287 9.52 -5.46 -22.21
CA ALA A 287 9.42 -4.05 -22.57
C ALA A 287 10.59 -3.58 -23.43
N PHE A 288 11.81 -4.00 -23.10
CA PHE A 288 12.97 -3.74 -23.97
C PHE A 288 12.85 -4.44 -25.32
N GLY A 289 12.38 -5.67 -25.36
CA GLY A 289 12.21 -6.41 -26.61
C GLY A 289 11.11 -5.87 -27.52
N LEU A 290 10.07 -5.24 -26.97
CA LEU A 290 9.04 -4.53 -27.73
C LEU A 290 9.65 -3.34 -28.47
N MET A 291 10.39 -2.51 -27.77
CA MET A 291 11.07 -1.32 -28.27
C MET A 291 12.53 -1.33 -27.87
N PRO A 292 13.43 -1.86 -28.73
CA PRO A 292 14.85 -2.01 -28.41
C PRO A 292 15.61 -0.66 -28.40
N SER A 293 15.13 0.26 -27.57
CA SER A 293 15.70 1.56 -27.29
C SER A 293 15.73 1.75 -25.79
N LEU A 294 16.86 2.18 -25.24
CA LEU A 294 17.02 2.40 -23.81
C LEU A 294 15.96 3.40 -23.29
N ARG A 295 15.79 4.51 -23.98
CA ARG A 295 14.86 5.57 -23.59
C ARG A 295 13.41 5.09 -23.61
N MET A 296 12.99 4.48 -24.70
CA MET A 296 11.59 4.03 -24.89
C MET A 296 11.22 2.89 -23.93
N SER A 297 12.11 1.91 -23.77
CA SER A 297 11.85 0.81 -22.83
C SER A 297 11.76 1.26 -21.38
N MET A 298 12.61 2.21 -20.97
CA MET A 298 12.52 2.81 -19.64
C MET A 298 11.19 3.58 -19.43
N SER A 299 10.75 4.33 -20.46
CA SER A 299 9.46 5.07 -20.40
C SER A 299 8.27 4.11 -20.29
N ILE A 300 8.27 2.99 -21.04
CA ILE A 300 7.23 1.97 -20.93
C ILE A 300 7.23 1.35 -19.52
N CYS A 301 8.39 0.97 -19.00
CA CYS A 301 8.52 0.38 -17.68
C CYS A 301 8.01 1.31 -16.58
N SER A 302 8.39 2.59 -16.61
CA SER A 302 7.96 3.58 -15.62
C SER A 302 6.46 3.85 -15.68
N LEU A 303 5.91 4.06 -16.88
CA LEU A 303 4.48 4.27 -17.07
C LEU A 303 3.67 3.06 -16.57
N TRP A 304 4.08 1.86 -16.97
CA TRP A 304 3.41 0.62 -16.57
C TRP A 304 3.42 0.40 -15.06
N ALA A 305 4.55 0.69 -14.43
CA ALA A 305 4.68 0.57 -12.98
C ALA A 305 3.79 1.57 -12.24
N VAL A 306 3.75 2.84 -12.68
CA VAL A 306 2.89 3.87 -12.06
C VAL A 306 1.41 3.49 -12.18
N LEU A 307 0.98 3.06 -13.36
CA LEU A 307 -0.40 2.59 -13.57
C LEU A 307 -0.72 1.35 -12.74
N SER A 308 0.26 0.47 -12.50
CA SER A 308 0.09 -0.74 -11.69
C SER A 308 -0.38 -0.44 -10.27
N PHE A 309 0.08 0.64 -9.64
CA PHE A 309 -0.36 1.03 -8.29
C PHE A 309 -1.85 1.36 -8.24
N SER A 310 -2.35 2.09 -9.23
CA SER A 310 -3.78 2.42 -9.32
C SER A 310 -4.65 1.19 -9.62
N MET A 311 -4.12 0.25 -10.40
CA MET A 311 -4.83 -0.94 -10.87
C MET A 311 -4.65 -2.15 -9.94
N ALA A 312 -3.81 -2.07 -8.92
CA ALA A 312 -3.60 -3.16 -7.97
C ALA A 312 -4.86 -3.47 -7.14
N GLY A 313 -5.68 -2.45 -6.85
CA GLY A 313 -6.94 -2.61 -6.13
C GLY A 313 -6.84 -2.28 -4.63
N SER A 314 -5.69 -1.79 -4.16
CA SER A 314 -5.54 -1.31 -2.79
C SER A 314 -6.01 0.14 -2.62
N ALA A 315 -5.68 1.03 -3.56
CA ALA A 315 -6.11 2.42 -3.51
C ALA A 315 -7.60 2.57 -3.83
N PHE A 316 -8.08 1.84 -4.84
CA PHE A 316 -9.50 1.79 -5.22
C PHE A 316 -9.88 0.34 -5.56
N PRO A 317 -10.96 -0.21 -4.95
CA PRO A 317 -11.38 -1.58 -5.21
C PRO A 317 -11.71 -1.82 -6.70
N VAL A 318 -11.03 -2.79 -7.32
CA VAL A 318 -11.21 -3.06 -8.77
C VAL A 318 -12.65 -3.43 -9.11
N MET A 319 -13.35 -4.12 -8.22
CA MET A 319 -14.78 -4.45 -8.41
C MET A 319 -15.70 -3.22 -8.49
N GLY A 320 -15.26 -2.07 -7.95
CA GLY A 320 -15.97 -0.80 -8.05
C GLY A 320 -15.61 0.05 -9.28
N MET A 321 -14.66 -0.42 -10.10
CA MET A 321 -14.26 0.26 -11.33
C MET A 321 -15.21 -0.07 -12.48
N ASP A 322 -15.17 0.75 -13.55
CA ASP A 322 -15.81 0.41 -14.81
C ASP A 322 -15.27 -0.91 -15.39
N SER A 323 -16.11 -1.64 -16.14
CA SER A 323 -15.77 -2.96 -16.67
C SER A 323 -14.54 -2.97 -17.59
N MET A 324 -14.30 -1.87 -18.32
CA MET A 324 -13.11 -1.70 -19.16
C MET A 324 -11.85 -1.60 -18.28
N LEU A 325 -11.89 -0.83 -17.17
CA LEU A 325 -10.78 -0.71 -16.24
C LEU A 325 -10.53 -2.00 -15.47
N GLN A 326 -11.60 -2.73 -15.11
CA GLN A 326 -11.47 -4.06 -14.51
C GLN A 326 -10.68 -4.99 -15.43
N SER A 327 -11.02 -5.02 -16.73
CA SER A 327 -10.32 -5.82 -17.73
C SER A 327 -8.87 -5.37 -17.92
N LEU A 328 -8.62 -4.06 -17.94
CA LEU A 328 -7.28 -3.49 -18.04
C LEU A 328 -6.40 -3.88 -16.86
N SER A 329 -6.97 -3.99 -15.66
CA SER A 329 -6.23 -4.33 -14.44
C SER A 329 -5.48 -5.67 -14.54
N TRP A 330 -5.94 -6.58 -15.39
CA TRP A 330 -5.32 -7.90 -15.63
C TRP A 330 -3.96 -7.83 -16.36
N LEU A 331 -3.64 -6.68 -16.96
CA LEU A 331 -2.36 -6.48 -17.65
C LEU A 331 -1.23 -6.04 -16.71
N PHE A 332 -1.48 -5.92 -15.42
CA PHE A 332 -0.50 -5.43 -14.47
C PHE A 332 -0.04 -6.53 -13.49
N PRO A 333 1.25 -6.91 -13.48
CA PRO A 333 1.73 -7.97 -12.61
C PRO A 333 1.57 -7.66 -11.11
N LEU A 334 1.62 -6.38 -10.71
CA LEU A 334 1.37 -5.98 -9.32
C LEU A 334 -0.04 -6.34 -8.85
N ARG A 335 -1.04 -6.25 -9.72
CA ARG A 335 -2.41 -6.69 -9.43
C ARG A 335 -2.45 -8.17 -9.08
N HIS A 336 -1.79 -9.01 -9.88
CA HIS A 336 -1.76 -10.44 -9.65
C HIS A 336 -0.97 -10.81 -8.39
N TYR A 337 0.17 -10.15 -8.15
CA TYR A 337 0.91 -10.28 -6.90
C TYR A 337 0.03 -10.00 -5.68
N TYR A 338 -0.66 -8.85 -5.71
CA TYR A 338 -1.51 -8.41 -4.61
C TYR A 338 -2.67 -9.38 -4.35
N MET A 339 -3.29 -9.93 -5.40
CA MET A 339 -4.35 -10.92 -5.25
C MET A 339 -3.85 -12.26 -4.69
N VAL A 340 -2.71 -12.76 -5.16
CA VAL A 340 -2.08 -13.97 -4.57
C VAL A 340 -1.74 -13.70 -3.10
N TYR A 341 -1.16 -12.55 -2.79
CA TYR A 341 -0.87 -12.14 -1.41
C TYR A 341 -2.13 -12.15 -0.54
N GLN A 342 -3.17 -11.43 -0.95
CA GLN A 342 -4.39 -11.31 -0.16
C GLN A 342 -5.08 -12.66 0.06
N ILE A 343 -5.24 -13.46 -0.99
CA ILE A 343 -5.96 -14.73 -0.91
C ILE A 343 -5.17 -15.73 -0.10
N THR A 344 -3.88 -15.89 -0.38
CA THR A 344 -3.13 -17.04 0.11
C THR A 344 -2.32 -16.77 1.38
N VAL A 345 -1.71 -15.59 1.48
CA VAL A 345 -0.85 -15.22 2.62
C VAL A 345 -1.69 -14.57 3.72
N PHE A 346 -2.39 -13.51 3.37
CA PHE A 346 -3.10 -12.67 4.32
C PHE A 346 -4.39 -13.30 4.86
N ASN A 347 -5.18 -13.92 3.98
CA ASN A 347 -6.42 -14.62 4.37
C ASN A 347 -6.22 -16.13 4.61
N GLY A 348 -5.03 -16.69 4.33
CA GLY A 348 -4.70 -18.08 4.61
C GLY A 348 -5.31 -19.13 3.70
N TYR A 349 -6.04 -18.73 2.63
CA TYR A 349 -6.67 -19.66 1.70
C TYR A 349 -5.65 -20.52 0.93
N PRO A 350 -6.05 -21.71 0.46
CA PRO A 350 -5.20 -22.57 -0.35
C PRO A 350 -4.77 -21.88 -1.66
N LEU A 351 -3.61 -22.27 -2.19
CA LEU A 351 -3.03 -21.66 -3.39
C LEU A 351 -3.90 -21.84 -4.65
N TYR A 352 -4.68 -22.92 -4.74
CA TYR A 352 -5.56 -23.17 -5.88
C TYR A 352 -6.67 -22.13 -6.03
N GLU A 353 -7.08 -21.44 -4.97
CA GLU A 353 -8.05 -20.34 -5.04
C GLU A 353 -7.48 -19.11 -5.76
N ALA A 354 -6.16 -18.98 -5.79
CA ALA A 354 -5.47 -17.91 -6.50
C ALA A 354 -4.83 -18.38 -7.83
N TRP A 355 -5.20 -19.57 -8.34
CA TRP A 355 -4.54 -20.22 -9.48
C TRP A 355 -4.39 -19.32 -10.71
N PHE A 356 -5.43 -18.54 -11.01
CA PHE A 356 -5.42 -17.64 -12.16
C PHE A 356 -4.37 -16.55 -12.02
N HIS A 357 -4.29 -15.90 -10.86
CA HIS A 357 -3.30 -14.85 -10.60
C HIS A 357 -1.89 -15.42 -10.54
N PHE A 358 -1.75 -16.62 -10.01
CA PHE A 358 -0.50 -17.37 -10.04
C PHE A 358 -0.05 -17.66 -11.48
N ALA A 359 -0.95 -18.20 -12.31
CA ALA A 359 -0.67 -18.48 -13.72
C ALA A 359 -0.34 -17.20 -14.50
N ALA A 360 -0.99 -16.09 -14.21
CA ALA A 360 -0.67 -14.79 -14.81
C ALA A 360 0.75 -14.33 -14.46
N LEU A 361 1.19 -14.44 -13.20
CA LEU A 361 2.57 -14.11 -12.81
C LEU A 361 3.60 -14.99 -13.54
N VAL A 362 3.32 -16.29 -13.69
CA VAL A 362 4.16 -17.19 -14.50
C VAL A 362 4.17 -16.75 -15.96
N ALA A 363 3.02 -16.36 -16.52
CA ALA A 363 2.95 -15.85 -17.89
C ALA A 363 3.78 -14.58 -18.07
N PHE A 364 3.76 -13.64 -17.10
CA PHE A 364 4.64 -12.46 -17.12
C PHE A 364 6.12 -12.84 -17.08
N ALA A 365 6.49 -13.84 -16.30
CA ALA A 365 7.87 -14.35 -16.26
C ALA A 365 8.33 -14.94 -17.60
N LEU A 366 7.40 -15.49 -18.39
CA LEU A 366 7.67 -16.10 -19.69
C LEU A 366 7.61 -15.11 -20.87
N LEU A 367 7.17 -13.86 -20.68
CA LEU A 367 7.09 -12.85 -21.75
C LEU A 367 8.38 -12.66 -22.58
N PRO A 368 9.60 -12.79 -22.04
CA PRO A 368 10.82 -12.70 -22.82
C PRO A 368 10.87 -13.68 -23.99
N ILE A 369 10.16 -14.81 -23.90
CA ILE A 369 10.10 -15.81 -24.98
C ILE A 369 9.44 -15.24 -26.24
N LEU A 370 8.54 -14.27 -26.12
CA LEU A 370 7.88 -13.64 -27.26
C LEU A 370 8.78 -12.68 -28.04
N VAL A 371 9.79 -12.13 -27.37
CA VAL A 371 10.63 -11.04 -27.93
C VAL A 371 12.10 -11.39 -28.09
N TYR A 372 12.53 -12.61 -27.76
CA TYR A 372 13.95 -12.99 -27.77
C TYR A 372 14.64 -12.80 -29.13
N ARG A 373 13.92 -13.05 -30.24
CA ARG A 373 14.45 -12.83 -31.60
C ARG A 373 14.71 -11.35 -31.88
N LYS A 374 13.76 -10.48 -31.45
CA LYS A 374 13.93 -9.02 -31.60
C LYS A 374 15.11 -8.52 -30.76
N ILE A 375 15.27 -9.00 -29.51
CA ILE A 375 16.41 -8.65 -28.68
C ILE A 375 17.71 -9.10 -29.33
N LYS A 376 17.77 -10.34 -29.83
CA LYS A 376 18.96 -10.85 -30.51
C LYS A 376 19.32 -9.98 -31.72
N ASN A 377 18.38 -9.69 -32.58
CA ASN A 377 18.62 -8.85 -33.77
C ASN A 377 19.08 -7.45 -33.37
N ALA A 378 18.44 -6.85 -32.36
CA ALA A 378 18.83 -5.52 -31.85
C ALA A 378 20.31 -5.53 -31.37
N MET A 379 20.73 -6.57 -30.62
CA MET A 379 22.09 -6.67 -30.09
C MET A 379 23.14 -6.84 -31.17
N LEU A 380 22.80 -7.45 -32.31
CA LEU A 380 23.73 -7.72 -33.41
C LEU A 380 23.78 -6.59 -34.45
N THR A 381 22.65 -5.92 -34.70
CA THR A 381 22.49 -5.03 -35.85
C THR A 381 22.26 -3.56 -35.51
N TYR A 382 21.71 -3.25 -34.32
CA TYR A 382 21.35 -1.87 -34.01
C TYR A 382 22.57 -1.06 -33.58
N VAL A 383 22.58 0.21 -34.01
CA VAL A 383 23.48 1.25 -33.55
C VAL A 383 22.69 2.13 -32.56
N TYR A 384 23.29 2.39 -31.42
CA TYR A 384 22.66 3.27 -30.43
C TYR A 384 22.59 4.70 -30.95
N ILE A 385 21.40 5.25 -30.99
CA ILE A 385 21.13 6.66 -31.27
C ILE A 385 20.76 7.30 -29.94
N PRO A 386 21.48 8.34 -29.47
CA PRO A 386 21.27 9.00 -28.17
C PRO A 386 19.88 9.58 -27.97
#